data_0df328ca6b0dbacce9156dd356a95bc7
#
_entry.id   0df328ca6b0dbacce9156dd356a95bc7
#
_cell.length_a   1.000
_cell.length_b   1.000
_cell.length_c   1.000
_cell.angle_alpha   90.00
_cell.angle_beta   90.00
_cell.angle_gamma   90.00
#
_symmetry.space_group_name_H-M   'P 1'
#
loop_
_entity.id
_entity.type
_entity.pdbx_description
1 polymer ?
#
loop_
_entity_poly.entity_id
_entity_poly.type
_entity_poly.pdbx_seq_one_letter_code
_entity_poly.pdbx_strand_id
1 'polypeptide(L)'
;MMRSRCAKLRILAGLMLSFPLVAYAAEGPEAQVTGLAARHADGQTILTWREVDPPTVEEKLTVKDFRAIREKVQKGAKVRYRVYRSTKPISLLEGLSPVGEVAPLSCWNIEFYGDAKPEQPALRYIVAEGQEPVAAGSGIYAHNPSEAGEAYYAVTVSVGGQENRILAEPNSLKTAVQETVGQGPFILQRVEKPKEFSYISSPELRFYVRWEAPPNCSIESRPYDYLVAIPPKLAKPAPVGIHLHCWGGSLTGGYGWWYDAEQGALLIASNQIPYDWWTGYHELLWTDKPLQKKEDWQKGVVRPFTQNRLLSFLDWVATKWGVDLTRVFTAGSSMGGAGSPMFAIRHPDRIAWAVSWVGVHNPLKSPGFRGSYENSYGKPEYEVKFEDGTPVWDYFNDAWYLRKHPEKEIGFITFSNGKNDGGIGWPQAAEFFRALQETKRPHLFVWGQSGHGQRAAMPLQGGERINPIGIRTDQTLPAFTACSLDNNAGNGEPTDGDAQGQANLYLYWETADIIDEDGKWEMTVGLAKNAPKDECVVDVTPRRCQKFKAKPGEKCKWVNTALAENKEVQSGEATADETGLITLRKAVVTKGRNRISIRK
;
A
#
# COMPACT_ATOMS: atom_id res chain seq x y z
N MET A 1 -15.83 54.15 47.71
CA MET A 1 -15.64 55.59 47.37
C MET A 1 -15.64 55.65 45.85
N MET A 2 -16.79 55.89 45.30
CA MET A 2 -17.30 57.17 44.75
C MET A 2 -16.30 57.91 43.87
N ARG A 3 -16.50 57.93 42.52
CA ARG A 3 -17.08 59.07 41.84
C ARG A 3 -17.41 58.77 40.37
N SER A 4 -18.70 58.99 40.09
CA SER A 4 -19.35 59.12 38.79
C SER A 4 -18.79 60.33 38.01
N ARG A 5 -18.76 60.25 36.66
CA ARG A 5 -18.99 61.42 35.79
C ARG A 5 -19.73 60.97 34.51
N CYS A 6 -20.98 61.43 34.46
CA CYS A 6 -21.79 61.59 33.26
C CYS A 6 -21.12 62.56 32.27
N ALA A 7 -21.12 62.23 30.97
CA ALA A 7 -20.91 63.19 29.90
C ALA A 7 -21.89 62.94 28.75
N LYS A 8 -22.53 64.00 28.38
CA LYS A 8 -23.71 64.25 27.58
C LYS A 8 -23.62 63.72 26.14
N LEU A 9 -24.69 63.06 25.74
CA LEU A 9 -25.09 62.75 24.38
C LEU A 9 -25.28 64.01 23.54
N ARG A 10 -24.55 64.16 22.43
CA ARG A 10 -24.88 65.07 21.34
C ARG A 10 -25.28 64.25 20.14
N ILE A 11 -26.55 64.35 19.78
CA ILE A 11 -27.09 63.77 18.53
C ILE A 11 -26.64 64.68 17.39
N LEU A 12 -25.83 64.19 16.49
CA LEU A 12 -25.61 64.74 15.15
C LEU A 12 -26.42 63.91 14.16
N ALA A 13 -27.45 64.54 13.58
CA ALA A 13 -28.15 63.98 12.43
C ALA A 13 -27.23 64.05 11.21
N GLY A 14 -26.71 62.92 10.80
CA GLY A 14 -25.93 62.76 9.54
C GLY A 14 -26.87 62.29 8.44
N LEU A 15 -27.00 63.07 7.38
CA LEU A 15 -27.63 62.67 6.12
C LEU A 15 -26.99 61.35 5.59
N MET A 16 -27.76 60.27 5.49
CA MET A 16 -27.39 59.12 4.72
C MET A 16 -27.57 59.42 3.23
N LEU A 17 -26.49 59.76 2.57
CA LEU A 17 -26.38 59.64 1.12
C LEU A 17 -26.28 58.15 0.76
N SER A 18 -27.38 57.57 0.27
CA SER A 18 -27.39 56.25 -0.33
C SER A 18 -26.64 56.30 -1.67
N PHE A 19 -25.36 55.92 -1.66
CA PHE A 19 -24.67 55.57 -2.88
C PHE A 19 -25.21 54.18 -3.33
N PRO A 20 -25.63 54.02 -4.60
CA PRO A 20 -25.92 52.71 -5.12
C PRO A 20 -24.59 51.92 -5.06
N LEU A 21 -24.58 50.78 -4.35
CA LEU A 21 -23.57 49.78 -4.50
C LEU A 21 -23.70 49.24 -5.93
N VAL A 22 -22.95 49.81 -6.86
CA VAL A 22 -22.67 49.13 -8.12
C VAL A 22 -21.79 47.96 -7.72
N ALA A 23 -22.39 46.77 -7.64
CA ALA A 23 -21.65 45.54 -7.59
C ALA A 23 -20.86 45.45 -8.91
N TYR A 24 -19.60 45.86 -8.89
CA TYR A 24 -18.67 45.44 -9.91
C TYR A 24 -18.64 43.92 -9.82
N ALA A 25 -19.31 43.26 -10.76
CA ALA A 25 -19.02 41.87 -11.05
C ALA A 25 -17.52 41.85 -11.40
N ALA A 26 -16.72 41.26 -10.53
CA ALA A 26 -15.31 41.14 -10.81
C ALA A 26 -15.21 40.31 -12.09
N GLU A 27 -14.70 40.93 -13.15
CA GLU A 27 -14.48 40.24 -14.44
C GLU A 27 -13.55 39.08 -14.18
N GLY A 28 -13.86 37.89 -14.76
CA GLY A 28 -13.00 36.74 -14.71
C GLY A 28 -11.65 37.03 -15.42
N PRO A 29 -10.66 36.13 -15.35
CA PRO A 29 -9.37 36.37 -15.99
C PRO A 29 -9.56 36.65 -17.47
N GLU A 30 -8.96 37.73 -17.97
CA GLU A 30 -9.07 38.12 -19.40
C GLU A 30 -8.42 37.07 -20.32
N ALA A 31 -7.30 36.48 -19.87
CA ALA A 31 -6.55 35.49 -20.62
C ALA A 31 -7.13 34.06 -20.47
N GLN A 32 -6.88 33.21 -21.45
CA GLN A 32 -7.31 31.83 -21.52
C GLN A 32 -6.13 30.90 -21.82
N VAL A 33 -6.22 29.61 -21.46
CA VAL A 33 -5.23 28.60 -21.81
C VAL A 33 -5.07 28.48 -23.32
N THR A 34 -3.91 28.07 -23.75
CA THR A 34 -3.60 27.86 -25.19
C THR A 34 -2.92 26.51 -25.40
N GLY A 35 -2.88 26.07 -26.66
CA GLY A 35 -2.16 24.87 -27.05
C GLY A 35 -2.72 23.60 -26.41
N LEU A 36 -4.03 23.52 -26.22
CA LEU A 36 -4.67 22.30 -25.73
C LEU A 36 -4.41 21.15 -26.70
N ALA A 37 -3.85 20.07 -26.16
CA ALA A 37 -3.60 18.82 -26.87
C ALA A 37 -4.11 17.65 -26.04
N ALA A 38 -4.52 16.57 -26.70
CA ALA A 38 -4.99 15.35 -26.08
C ALA A 38 -4.30 14.13 -26.69
N ARG A 39 -3.99 13.14 -25.83
CA ARG A 39 -3.48 11.84 -26.23
C ARG A 39 -4.23 10.76 -25.45
N HIS A 40 -4.77 9.77 -26.16
CA HIS A 40 -5.40 8.61 -25.54
C HIS A 40 -4.50 7.37 -25.68
N ALA A 41 -4.36 6.62 -24.57
CA ALA A 41 -3.65 5.35 -24.52
C ALA A 41 -4.17 4.49 -23.36
N ASP A 42 -4.36 3.20 -23.58
CA ASP A 42 -4.69 2.20 -22.55
C ASP A 42 -5.85 2.61 -21.62
N GLY A 43 -6.87 3.29 -22.20
CA GLY A 43 -8.05 3.70 -21.46
C GLY A 43 -7.90 5.00 -20.67
N GLN A 44 -6.92 5.82 -20.98
CA GLN A 44 -6.74 7.14 -20.35
C GLN A 44 -6.42 8.21 -21.40
N THR A 45 -7.08 9.35 -21.30
CA THR A 45 -6.82 10.54 -22.10
C THR A 45 -6.03 11.54 -21.31
N ILE A 46 -4.78 11.79 -21.68
CA ILE A 46 -3.92 12.81 -21.08
C ILE A 46 -4.04 14.09 -21.89
N LEU A 47 -4.43 15.15 -21.21
CA LEU A 47 -4.53 16.51 -21.74
C LEU A 47 -3.34 17.33 -21.29
N THR A 48 -2.81 18.15 -22.20
CA THR A 48 -1.76 19.15 -21.90
C THR A 48 -2.13 20.48 -22.51
N TRP A 49 -1.76 21.59 -21.85
CA TRP A 49 -1.99 22.95 -22.34
C TRP A 49 -0.94 23.91 -21.81
N ARG A 50 -0.89 25.12 -22.33
CA ARG A 50 -0.11 26.21 -21.76
C ARG A 50 -0.94 26.90 -20.68
N GLU A 51 -0.37 27.01 -19.48
CA GLU A 51 -0.98 27.73 -18.37
C GLU A 51 -1.07 29.23 -18.64
N VAL A 52 -2.07 29.88 -18.08
CA VAL A 52 -2.17 31.36 -18.05
C VAL A 52 -1.28 31.87 -16.94
N ASP A 53 -0.39 32.82 -17.25
CA ASP A 53 0.58 33.41 -16.32
C ASP A 53 1.23 32.35 -15.42
N PRO A 54 1.92 31.35 -16.00
CA PRO A 54 2.45 30.22 -15.24
C PRO A 54 3.40 30.69 -14.14
N PRO A 55 3.36 30.07 -12.95
CA PRO A 55 4.24 30.45 -11.83
C PRO A 55 5.74 30.36 -12.18
N THR A 56 6.08 29.57 -13.17
CA THR A 56 7.42 29.46 -13.74
C THR A 56 7.39 28.87 -15.15
N VAL A 57 8.30 29.32 -15.98
CA VAL A 57 8.66 28.74 -17.29
C VAL A 57 10.12 28.25 -17.30
N GLU A 58 10.78 28.30 -16.16
CA GLU A 58 12.16 27.85 -16.00
C GLU A 58 12.22 26.32 -16.08
N GLU A 59 13.00 25.81 -17.04
CA GLU A 59 13.12 24.38 -17.33
C GLU A 59 14.04 23.63 -16.34
N LYS A 60 14.95 24.35 -15.70
CA LYS A 60 15.99 23.78 -14.84
C LYS A 60 15.91 24.37 -13.44
N LEU A 61 14.99 23.84 -12.65
CA LEU A 61 14.85 24.20 -11.24
C LEU A 61 15.48 23.14 -10.33
N THR A 62 16.01 23.60 -9.20
CA THR A 62 16.29 22.69 -8.08
C THR A 62 15.00 22.42 -7.29
N VAL A 63 15.00 21.35 -6.49
CA VAL A 63 13.87 21.06 -5.57
C VAL A 63 13.62 22.23 -4.61
N LYS A 64 14.67 22.91 -4.15
CA LYS A 64 14.56 24.10 -3.30
C LYS A 64 13.81 25.24 -4.01
N ASP A 65 14.21 25.55 -5.24
CA ASP A 65 13.59 26.62 -6.02
C ASP A 65 12.12 26.30 -6.31
N PHE A 66 11.86 25.06 -6.71
CA PHE A 66 10.48 24.59 -6.96
C PHE A 66 9.60 24.69 -5.70
N ARG A 67 10.10 24.26 -4.52
CA ARG A 67 9.37 24.38 -3.26
C ARG A 67 9.04 25.84 -2.92
N ALA A 68 9.95 26.77 -3.17
CA ALA A 68 9.71 28.19 -2.96
C ALA A 68 8.63 28.75 -3.90
N ILE A 69 8.62 28.35 -5.17
CA ILE A 69 7.57 28.71 -6.13
C ILE A 69 6.22 28.13 -5.69
N ARG A 70 6.16 26.86 -5.35
CA ARG A 70 4.94 26.17 -4.86
C ARG A 70 4.34 26.86 -3.64
N GLU A 71 5.17 27.26 -2.69
CA GLU A 71 4.72 27.99 -1.50
C GLU A 71 4.07 29.33 -1.85
N LYS A 72 4.63 30.08 -2.82
CA LYS A 72 4.03 31.31 -3.33
C LYS A 72 2.67 31.06 -3.97
N VAL A 73 2.56 30.00 -4.80
CA VAL A 73 1.28 29.61 -5.44
C VAL A 73 0.23 29.27 -4.39
N GLN A 74 0.60 28.55 -3.33
CA GLN A 74 -0.31 28.18 -2.25
C GLN A 74 -0.84 29.39 -1.44
N LYS A 75 -0.02 30.44 -1.32
CA LYS A 75 -0.36 31.69 -0.61
C LYS A 75 -1.07 32.73 -1.49
N GLY A 76 -1.01 32.56 -2.80
CA GLY A 76 -1.57 33.49 -3.78
C GLY A 76 -3.05 33.26 -4.09
N ALA A 77 -3.52 33.93 -5.14
CA ALA A 77 -4.88 33.73 -5.63
C ALA A 77 -5.09 32.26 -6.03
N LYS A 78 -6.28 31.73 -5.71
CA LYS A 78 -6.62 30.34 -6.04
C LYS A 78 -6.87 30.21 -7.54
N VAL A 79 -5.84 29.81 -8.29
CA VAL A 79 -5.93 29.49 -9.73
C VAL A 79 -6.31 28.03 -9.89
N ARG A 80 -7.26 27.73 -10.79
CA ARG A 80 -7.68 26.38 -11.17
C ARG A 80 -7.90 26.29 -12.67
N TYR A 81 -7.49 25.20 -13.29
CA TYR A 81 -7.82 24.83 -14.64
C TYR A 81 -8.92 23.78 -14.61
N ARG A 82 -10.07 24.07 -15.24
CA ARG A 82 -11.23 23.20 -15.29
C ARG A 82 -11.29 22.49 -16.63
N VAL A 83 -11.45 21.19 -16.58
CA VAL A 83 -11.51 20.33 -17.77
C VAL A 83 -12.94 19.93 -18.04
N TYR A 84 -13.39 20.14 -19.26
CA TYR A 84 -14.72 19.76 -19.76
C TYR A 84 -14.59 18.68 -20.81
N ARG A 85 -15.53 17.73 -20.80
CA ARG A 85 -15.63 16.63 -21.77
C ARG A 85 -17.05 16.55 -22.32
N SER A 86 -17.16 16.25 -23.61
CA SER A 86 -18.44 16.03 -24.30
C SER A 86 -18.25 15.01 -25.43
N THR A 87 -19.30 14.30 -25.79
CA THR A 87 -19.35 13.45 -27.00
C THR A 87 -19.60 14.23 -28.29
N LYS A 88 -19.77 15.55 -28.18
CA LYS A 88 -19.96 16.47 -29.31
C LYS A 88 -18.96 17.61 -29.22
N PRO A 89 -18.61 18.28 -30.33
CA PRO A 89 -17.75 19.46 -30.31
C PRO A 89 -18.22 20.49 -29.27
N ILE A 90 -17.29 20.99 -28.44
CA ILE A 90 -17.61 21.96 -27.39
C ILE A 90 -17.40 23.38 -27.93
N SER A 91 -18.50 24.06 -28.26
CA SER A 91 -18.50 25.47 -28.67
C SER A 91 -18.98 26.40 -27.53
N LEU A 92 -19.74 25.86 -26.59
CA LEU A 92 -20.28 26.55 -25.42
C LEU A 92 -20.19 25.61 -24.19
N LEU A 93 -20.03 26.15 -23.01
CA LEU A 93 -20.00 25.39 -21.74
C LEU A 93 -21.37 25.33 -21.03
N GLU A 94 -22.40 25.87 -21.67
CA GLU A 94 -23.76 25.83 -21.09
C GLU A 94 -24.23 24.36 -21.00
N GLY A 95 -24.73 23.98 -19.82
CA GLY A 95 -25.16 22.60 -19.55
C GLY A 95 -24.04 21.59 -19.31
N LEU A 96 -22.75 21.97 -19.40
CA LEU A 96 -21.63 21.11 -19.11
C LEU A 96 -21.08 21.38 -17.70
N SER A 97 -20.80 20.29 -16.98
CA SER A 97 -20.01 20.31 -15.73
C SER A 97 -18.57 19.90 -16.03
N PRO A 98 -17.58 20.46 -15.32
CA PRO A 98 -16.21 20.00 -15.47
C PRO A 98 -16.08 18.55 -15.00
N VAL A 99 -15.32 17.74 -15.74
CA VAL A 99 -14.94 16.37 -15.33
C VAL A 99 -13.83 16.39 -14.28
N GLY A 100 -13.12 17.49 -14.12
CA GLY A 100 -12.16 17.71 -13.06
C GLY A 100 -11.49 19.07 -13.11
N GLU A 101 -10.67 19.34 -12.12
CA GLU A 101 -9.87 20.57 -12.05
C GLU A 101 -8.46 20.29 -11.51
N VAL A 102 -7.47 21.06 -11.94
CA VAL A 102 -6.10 21.01 -11.43
C VAL A 102 -5.57 22.40 -11.09
N ALA A 103 -4.64 22.45 -10.15
CA ALA A 103 -3.87 23.64 -9.84
C ALA A 103 -2.72 23.86 -10.85
N PRO A 104 -2.15 25.07 -10.92
CA PRO A 104 -0.90 25.32 -11.62
C PRO A 104 0.22 24.38 -11.14
N LEU A 105 1.26 24.26 -11.95
CA LEU A 105 2.43 23.39 -11.71
C LEU A 105 2.13 21.89 -11.82
N SER A 106 1.02 21.48 -12.43
CA SER A 106 0.65 20.08 -12.58
C SER A 106 1.58 19.26 -13.48
N CYS A 107 2.46 19.91 -14.26
CA CYS A 107 3.51 19.24 -15.03
C CYS A 107 4.74 18.83 -14.21
N TRP A 108 4.84 19.25 -12.95
CA TRP A 108 5.98 18.94 -12.09
C TRP A 108 5.70 17.73 -11.21
N ASN A 109 6.67 16.79 -11.17
CA ASN A 109 6.60 15.64 -10.28
C ASN A 109 6.95 16.03 -8.85
N ILE A 110 5.94 16.43 -8.08
CA ILE A 110 6.07 16.89 -6.70
C ILE A 110 6.19 15.72 -5.73
N GLU A 111 5.47 14.66 -6.00
CA GLU A 111 5.28 13.52 -5.08
C GLU A 111 6.55 12.66 -4.98
N PHE A 112 7.36 12.66 -6.02
CA PHE A 112 8.64 11.95 -6.03
C PHE A 112 9.62 12.48 -4.98
N TYR A 113 9.49 13.74 -4.58
CA TYR A 113 10.51 14.46 -3.81
C TYR A 113 10.25 14.59 -2.32
N GLY A 114 9.48 13.68 -1.69
CA GLY A 114 9.35 13.67 -0.23
C GLY A 114 10.70 13.82 0.47
N ASP A 115 11.68 13.01 0.03
CA ASP A 115 13.04 12.95 0.59
C ASP A 115 14.10 13.63 -0.30
N ALA A 116 13.71 14.31 -1.38
CA ALA A 116 14.67 14.90 -2.30
C ALA A 116 15.51 16.00 -1.62
N LYS A 117 16.82 15.93 -1.85
CA LYS A 117 17.74 16.95 -1.37
C LYS A 117 17.48 18.28 -2.08
N PRO A 118 17.64 19.42 -1.38
CA PRO A 118 17.33 20.74 -1.93
C PRO A 118 18.01 21.05 -3.29
N GLU A 119 19.21 20.53 -3.50
CA GLU A 119 20.04 20.79 -4.68
C GLU A 119 19.75 19.85 -5.85
N GLN A 120 18.93 18.80 -5.66
CA GLN A 120 18.56 17.90 -6.74
C GLN A 120 17.67 18.61 -7.77
N PRO A 121 17.74 18.22 -9.06
CA PRO A 121 16.83 18.75 -10.07
C PRO A 121 15.37 18.43 -9.75
N ALA A 122 14.49 19.40 -9.86
CA ALA A 122 13.06 19.18 -9.91
C ALA A 122 12.71 18.54 -11.26
N LEU A 123 11.89 17.47 -11.26
CA LEU A 123 11.52 16.74 -12.48
C LEU A 123 10.15 17.19 -12.99
N ARG A 124 9.98 17.09 -14.30
CA ARG A 124 8.68 17.26 -14.97
C ARG A 124 8.25 15.94 -15.58
N TYR A 125 6.93 15.74 -15.67
CA TYR A 125 6.39 14.52 -16.18
C TYR A 125 6.63 14.33 -17.68
N ILE A 126 6.95 13.11 -18.07
CA ILE A 126 6.83 12.59 -19.42
C ILE A 126 5.42 11.98 -19.54
N VAL A 127 4.65 12.42 -20.54
CA VAL A 127 3.25 11.98 -20.74
C VAL A 127 3.09 10.90 -21.80
N ALA A 128 4.20 10.52 -22.45
CA ALA A 128 4.23 9.40 -23.39
C ALA A 128 5.65 8.83 -23.47
N GLU A 129 5.76 7.50 -23.53
CA GLU A 129 7.04 6.80 -23.56
C GLU A 129 7.89 7.30 -24.75
N GLY A 130 9.16 7.63 -24.47
CA GLY A 130 10.12 8.10 -25.47
C GLY A 130 10.00 9.60 -25.86
N GLN A 131 9.11 10.34 -25.20
CA GLN A 131 9.03 11.80 -25.38
C GLN A 131 9.88 12.55 -24.35
N GLU A 132 10.16 13.82 -24.65
CA GLU A 132 10.74 14.75 -23.67
C GLU A 132 9.71 15.11 -22.57
N PRO A 133 10.18 15.54 -21.40
CA PRO A 133 9.30 16.06 -20.35
C PRO A 133 8.44 17.22 -20.86
N VAL A 134 7.20 17.28 -20.44
CA VAL A 134 6.29 18.40 -20.76
C VAL A 134 6.94 19.73 -20.37
N ALA A 135 6.87 20.73 -21.25
CA ALA A 135 7.52 22.03 -21.03
C ALA A 135 7.04 22.70 -19.73
N ALA A 136 7.94 23.42 -19.05
CA ALA A 136 7.57 24.22 -17.88
C ALA A 136 6.48 25.25 -18.23
N GLY A 137 5.57 25.52 -17.28
CA GLY A 137 4.39 26.38 -17.53
C GLY A 137 3.29 25.67 -18.30
N SER A 138 3.28 24.34 -18.34
CA SER A 138 2.17 23.55 -18.90
C SER A 138 1.33 22.93 -17.78
N GLY A 139 0.02 22.82 -18.05
CA GLY A 139 -0.91 22.03 -17.25
C GLY A 139 -1.05 20.60 -17.80
N ILE A 140 -1.32 19.65 -16.90
CA ILE A 140 -1.62 18.25 -17.23
C ILE A 140 -2.88 17.84 -16.49
N TYR A 141 -3.77 17.13 -17.19
CA TYR A 141 -4.91 16.40 -16.61
C TYR A 141 -5.08 15.07 -17.31
N ALA A 142 -5.32 14.02 -16.56
CA ALA A 142 -5.59 12.68 -17.10
C ALA A 142 -7.03 12.26 -16.77
N HIS A 143 -7.79 11.90 -17.78
CA HIS A 143 -9.18 11.42 -17.66
C HIS A 143 -9.28 9.93 -17.99
N ASN A 144 -9.97 9.17 -17.16
CA ASN A 144 -10.29 7.77 -17.40
C ASN A 144 -11.77 7.66 -17.82
N PRO A 145 -12.07 7.51 -19.11
CA PRO A 145 -13.45 7.42 -19.58
C PRO A 145 -14.14 6.15 -19.05
N SER A 146 -15.38 6.28 -18.63
CA SER A 146 -16.24 5.16 -18.21
C SER A 146 -16.83 4.38 -19.39
N GLU A 147 -16.81 4.96 -20.59
CA GLU A 147 -17.34 4.38 -21.83
C GLU A 147 -16.41 4.69 -23.01
N ALA A 148 -16.31 3.74 -23.94
CA ALA A 148 -15.57 3.94 -25.19
C ALA A 148 -16.35 4.82 -26.16
N GLY A 149 -15.66 5.61 -26.98
CA GLY A 149 -16.28 6.43 -28.01
C GLY A 149 -15.52 7.70 -28.34
N GLU A 150 -16.17 8.59 -29.07
CA GLU A 150 -15.63 9.90 -29.41
C GLU A 150 -15.78 10.89 -28.25
N ALA A 151 -14.73 11.66 -27.96
CA ALA A 151 -14.75 12.70 -26.95
C ALA A 151 -14.05 13.98 -27.43
N TYR A 152 -14.61 15.11 -27.03
CA TYR A 152 -14.06 16.44 -27.24
C TYR A 152 -13.76 17.05 -25.86
N TYR A 153 -12.70 17.84 -25.79
CA TYR A 153 -12.26 18.47 -24.54
C TYR A 153 -12.10 19.97 -24.68
N ALA A 154 -12.39 20.67 -23.60
CA ALA A 154 -12.07 22.07 -23.44
C ALA A 154 -11.48 22.31 -22.06
N VAL A 155 -10.57 23.30 -21.94
CA VAL A 155 -9.95 23.70 -20.68
C VAL A 155 -10.11 25.18 -20.50
N THR A 156 -10.58 25.57 -19.30
CA THR A 156 -10.75 26.96 -18.90
C THR A 156 -9.87 27.27 -17.69
N VAL A 157 -9.66 28.56 -17.40
CA VAL A 157 -8.98 29.03 -16.20
C VAL A 157 -9.99 29.74 -15.28
N SER A 158 -9.84 29.48 -13.98
CA SER A 158 -10.57 30.15 -12.91
C SER A 158 -9.60 30.79 -11.93
N VAL A 159 -9.79 32.05 -11.58
CA VAL A 159 -8.99 32.79 -10.59
C VAL A 159 -9.91 33.29 -9.48
N GLY A 160 -9.61 32.95 -8.23
CA GLY A 160 -10.45 33.33 -7.09
C GLY A 160 -11.90 32.83 -7.16
N GLY A 161 -12.16 31.76 -7.92
CA GLY A 161 -13.49 31.19 -8.16
C GLY A 161 -14.20 31.76 -9.38
N GLN A 162 -13.67 32.79 -10.02
CA GLN A 162 -14.22 33.35 -11.27
C GLN A 162 -13.58 32.69 -12.47
N GLU A 163 -14.40 32.11 -13.33
CA GLU A 163 -13.99 31.32 -14.49
C GLU A 163 -14.15 32.10 -15.79
N ASN A 164 -13.10 32.15 -16.61
CA ASN A 164 -13.23 32.58 -17.99
C ASN A 164 -13.82 31.43 -18.82
N ARG A 165 -15.08 31.58 -19.21
CA ARG A 165 -15.84 30.54 -19.97
C ARG A 165 -15.80 30.73 -21.49
N ILE A 166 -14.96 31.65 -21.99
CA ILE A 166 -14.78 31.87 -23.43
C ILE A 166 -14.02 30.70 -24.02
N LEU A 167 -14.58 30.12 -25.09
CA LEU A 167 -13.95 29.03 -25.84
C LEU A 167 -13.44 29.51 -27.17
N ALA A 168 -12.26 29.06 -27.54
CA ALA A 168 -11.61 29.31 -28.82
C ALA A 168 -10.78 28.08 -29.22
N GLU A 169 -10.27 28.05 -30.45
CA GLU A 169 -9.44 26.95 -30.94
C GLU A 169 -8.28 26.57 -30.01
N PRO A 170 -7.57 27.53 -29.36
CA PRO A 170 -6.45 27.17 -28.47
C PRO A 170 -6.82 26.42 -27.19
N ASN A 171 -8.08 26.51 -26.72
CA ASN A 171 -8.53 25.93 -25.45
C ASN A 171 -9.70 24.93 -25.58
N SER A 172 -10.14 24.63 -26.81
CA SER A 172 -11.18 23.64 -27.13
C SER A 172 -10.79 22.82 -28.35
N LEU A 173 -10.82 21.49 -28.25
CA LEU A 173 -10.47 20.59 -29.35
C LEU A 173 -11.53 20.59 -30.43
N LYS A 174 -11.12 20.72 -31.70
CA LYS A 174 -11.97 20.57 -32.87
C LYS A 174 -12.11 19.13 -33.34
N THR A 175 -11.11 18.30 -33.08
CA THR A 175 -11.07 16.89 -33.47
C THR A 175 -11.36 16.00 -32.27
N ALA A 176 -12.20 15.00 -32.49
CA ALA A 176 -12.52 14.02 -31.46
C ALA A 176 -11.30 13.17 -31.09
N VAL A 177 -11.21 12.83 -29.83
CA VAL A 177 -10.34 11.79 -29.31
C VAL A 177 -11.12 10.48 -29.32
N GLN A 178 -10.56 9.42 -29.92
CA GLN A 178 -11.14 8.08 -29.84
C GLN A 178 -10.74 7.45 -28.50
N GLU A 179 -11.69 7.22 -27.63
CA GLU A 179 -11.46 6.71 -26.28
C GLU A 179 -11.85 5.25 -26.12
N THR A 180 -11.11 4.54 -25.31
CA THR A 180 -11.39 3.19 -24.81
C THR A 180 -11.41 3.20 -23.29
N VAL A 181 -12.01 2.20 -22.66
CA VAL A 181 -12.02 2.07 -21.19
C VAL A 181 -10.76 1.36 -20.72
N GLY A 182 -10.15 1.84 -19.64
CA GLY A 182 -8.96 1.24 -19.02
C GLY A 182 -8.43 2.05 -17.85
N GLN A 183 -7.31 1.59 -17.29
CA GLN A 183 -6.70 2.23 -16.10
C GLN A 183 -5.58 3.21 -16.45
N GLY A 184 -5.22 3.34 -17.71
CA GLY A 184 -4.11 4.16 -18.17
C GLY A 184 -2.75 3.44 -18.17
N PRO A 185 -1.79 3.96 -18.96
CA PRO A 185 -0.46 3.39 -19.11
C PRO A 185 0.45 3.73 -17.93
N PHE A 186 1.34 2.81 -17.57
CA PHE A 186 2.53 3.13 -16.78
C PHE A 186 3.58 3.74 -17.72
N ILE A 187 3.84 5.03 -17.59
CA ILE A 187 4.70 5.78 -18.49
C ILE A 187 6.10 5.87 -17.90
N LEU A 188 7.10 5.35 -18.64
CA LEU A 188 8.50 5.40 -18.24
C LEU A 188 8.97 6.85 -18.16
N GLN A 189 9.49 7.25 -17.00
CA GLN A 189 10.03 8.58 -16.74
C GLN A 189 11.54 8.62 -16.89
N ARG A 190 12.24 7.60 -16.38
CA ARG A 190 13.70 7.49 -16.47
C ARG A 190 14.19 6.08 -16.17
N VAL A 191 15.43 5.82 -16.59
CA VAL A 191 16.17 4.59 -16.27
C VAL A 191 17.48 4.98 -15.60
N GLU A 192 17.78 4.35 -14.47
CA GLU A 192 19.05 4.52 -13.76
C GLU A 192 19.77 3.17 -13.65
N LYS A 193 21.10 3.19 -13.72
CA LYS A 193 21.94 1.99 -13.57
C LYS A 193 23.03 2.26 -12.53
N PRO A 194 22.66 2.33 -11.25
CA PRO A 194 23.63 2.52 -10.18
C PRO A 194 24.53 1.30 -10.05
N LYS A 195 25.73 1.47 -9.46
CA LYS A 195 26.62 0.35 -9.13
C LYS A 195 25.97 -0.60 -8.15
N GLU A 196 25.16 -0.06 -7.26
CA GLU A 196 24.46 -0.80 -6.21
C GLU A 196 23.13 -0.11 -5.87
N PHE A 197 22.11 -0.90 -5.59
CA PHE A 197 20.86 -0.43 -5.03
C PHE A 197 20.40 -1.45 -3.97
N SER A 198 20.33 -1.00 -2.71
CA SER A 198 20.12 -1.90 -1.58
C SER A 198 21.20 -2.99 -1.53
N TYR A 199 20.86 -4.26 -1.67
CA TYR A 199 21.80 -5.39 -1.73
C TYR A 199 21.95 -5.96 -3.15
N ILE A 200 21.46 -5.24 -4.16
CA ILE A 200 21.54 -5.64 -5.57
C ILE A 200 22.71 -4.92 -6.21
N SER A 201 23.70 -5.68 -6.71
CA SER A 201 24.81 -5.14 -7.48
C SER A 201 24.37 -4.86 -8.91
N SER A 202 24.69 -3.67 -9.42
CA SER A 202 24.44 -3.24 -10.81
C SER A 202 23.01 -3.49 -11.32
N PRO A 203 21.96 -3.10 -10.59
CA PRO A 203 20.59 -3.26 -11.05
C PRO A 203 20.25 -2.23 -12.13
N GLU A 204 19.18 -2.49 -12.88
CA GLU A 204 18.50 -1.48 -13.67
C GLU A 204 17.25 -1.00 -12.92
N LEU A 205 17.17 0.28 -12.62
CA LEU A 205 16.05 0.93 -11.96
C LEU A 205 15.20 1.63 -13.02
N ARG A 206 13.94 1.27 -13.12
CA ARG A 206 12.97 1.89 -14.02
C ARG A 206 11.91 2.61 -13.22
N PHE A 207 11.78 3.90 -13.43
CA PHE A 207 10.81 4.76 -12.76
C PHE A 207 9.66 5.06 -13.71
N TYR A 208 8.44 4.81 -13.24
CA TYR A 208 7.22 5.00 -13.99
C TYR A 208 6.28 5.96 -13.26
N VAL A 209 5.37 6.57 -13.99
CA VAL A 209 4.23 7.31 -13.46
C VAL A 209 2.97 6.80 -14.11
N ARG A 210 1.89 6.72 -13.34
CA ARG A 210 0.52 6.60 -13.82
C ARG A 210 -0.35 7.59 -13.08
N TRP A 211 -1.24 8.27 -13.80
CA TRP A 211 -2.28 9.09 -13.21
C TRP A 211 -3.42 8.17 -12.80
N GLU A 212 -3.64 8.04 -11.51
CA GLU A 212 -4.66 7.15 -10.98
C GLU A 212 -6.03 7.83 -10.93
N ALA A 213 -7.04 6.97 -10.95
CA ALA A 213 -8.45 7.29 -10.80
C ALA A 213 -9.13 6.17 -9.99
N PRO A 214 -10.41 6.27 -9.61
CA PRO A 214 -11.12 5.14 -9.02
C PRO A 214 -11.07 3.89 -9.91
N PRO A 215 -10.84 2.69 -9.36
CA PRO A 215 -10.81 2.33 -7.94
C PRO A 215 -9.43 2.38 -7.25
N ASN A 216 -8.41 2.98 -7.86
CA ASN A 216 -7.04 3.03 -7.36
C ASN A 216 -6.74 4.32 -6.57
N CYS A 217 -7.59 5.31 -6.68
CA CYS A 217 -7.53 6.60 -5.98
C CYS A 217 -8.96 7.14 -5.81
N SER A 218 -9.18 8.04 -4.83
CA SER A 218 -10.50 8.64 -4.62
C SER A 218 -10.87 9.72 -5.64
N ILE A 219 -9.88 10.29 -6.31
CA ILE A 219 -10.04 11.34 -7.33
C ILE A 219 -9.33 10.96 -8.61
N GLU A 220 -9.78 11.53 -9.73
CA GLU A 220 -9.10 11.39 -11.02
C GLU A 220 -7.80 12.22 -11.10
N SER A 221 -6.98 11.87 -12.08
CA SER A 221 -5.76 12.63 -12.44
C SER A 221 -4.72 12.74 -11.32
N ARG A 222 -4.67 11.77 -10.41
CA ARG A 222 -3.67 11.76 -9.34
C ARG A 222 -2.42 10.97 -9.76
N PRO A 223 -1.27 11.64 -9.98
CA PRO A 223 -0.05 10.92 -10.35
C PRO A 223 0.55 10.19 -9.16
N TYR A 224 1.04 8.98 -9.42
CA TYR A 224 1.85 8.19 -8.50
C TYR A 224 3.10 7.68 -9.19
N ASP A 225 4.20 7.67 -8.43
CA ASP A 225 5.47 7.14 -8.88
C ASP A 225 5.60 5.65 -8.52
N TYR A 226 6.23 4.92 -9.42
CA TYR A 226 6.46 3.48 -9.32
C TYR A 226 7.89 3.15 -9.70
N LEU A 227 8.47 2.17 -9.02
CA LEU A 227 9.82 1.67 -9.27
C LEU A 227 9.77 0.17 -9.57
N VAL A 228 10.49 -0.22 -10.61
CA VAL A 228 10.89 -1.61 -10.86
C VAL A 228 12.41 -1.68 -10.80
N ALA A 229 12.95 -2.41 -9.83
CA ALA A 229 14.37 -2.73 -9.76
C ALA A 229 14.60 -4.14 -10.34
N ILE A 230 15.41 -4.21 -11.39
CA ILE A 230 15.67 -5.41 -12.17
C ILE A 230 17.10 -5.86 -11.86
N PRO A 231 17.30 -7.09 -11.33
CA PRO A 231 18.62 -7.62 -11.09
C PRO A 231 19.34 -7.96 -12.41
N PRO A 232 20.68 -8.06 -12.44
CA PRO A 232 21.42 -8.43 -13.65
C PRO A 232 21.04 -9.80 -14.23
N LYS A 233 20.62 -10.72 -13.36
CA LYS A 233 20.11 -12.04 -13.73
C LYS A 233 18.68 -12.21 -13.27
N LEU A 234 17.73 -11.88 -14.12
CA LEU A 234 16.31 -12.07 -13.84
C LEU A 234 15.91 -13.53 -14.03
N ALA A 235 15.26 -14.13 -13.03
CA ALA A 235 14.69 -15.47 -13.15
C ALA A 235 13.50 -15.48 -14.14
N LYS A 236 13.20 -16.65 -14.71
CA LYS A 236 12.06 -16.82 -15.64
C LYS A 236 11.30 -18.11 -15.30
N PRO A 237 10.07 -18.01 -14.79
CA PRO A 237 9.36 -16.77 -14.36
C PRO A 237 9.97 -16.17 -13.08
N ALA A 238 9.91 -14.85 -12.96
CA ALA A 238 10.54 -14.12 -11.87
C ALA A 238 9.63 -14.02 -10.62
N PRO A 239 10.14 -14.29 -9.41
CA PRO A 239 9.45 -13.86 -8.19
C PRO A 239 9.47 -12.34 -8.04
N VAL A 240 8.58 -11.80 -7.23
CA VAL A 240 8.48 -10.35 -6.98
C VAL A 240 8.41 -10.04 -5.49
N GLY A 241 9.24 -9.07 -5.06
CA GLY A 241 9.10 -8.41 -3.78
C GLY A 241 8.44 -7.04 -3.92
N ILE A 242 7.43 -6.77 -3.11
CA ILE A 242 6.80 -5.46 -2.99
C ILE A 242 7.38 -4.77 -1.76
N HIS A 243 8.12 -3.68 -1.97
CA HIS A 243 8.63 -2.88 -0.88
C HIS A 243 7.59 -1.86 -0.42
N LEU A 244 7.28 -1.87 0.87
CA LEU A 244 6.41 -0.92 1.54
C LEU A 244 7.27 -0.03 2.45
N HIS A 245 7.47 1.25 2.06
CA HIS A 245 8.34 2.16 2.82
C HIS A 245 7.73 2.56 4.17
N CYS A 246 8.56 2.97 5.11
CA CYS A 246 8.14 3.50 6.41
C CYS A 246 7.57 4.92 6.30
N TRP A 247 7.06 5.45 7.40
CA TRP A 247 6.61 6.84 7.48
C TRP A 247 7.77 7.80 7.14
N GLY A 248 7.53 8.75 6.25
CA GLY A 248 8.57 9.66 5.75
C GLY A 248 9.57 9.01 4.80
N GLY A 249 9.42 7.74 4.48
CA GLY A 249 10.25 7.07 3.48
C GLY A 249 9.77 7.31 2.05
N SER A 250 10.50 6.72 1.11
CA SER A 250 10.20 6.85 -0.31
C SER A 250 10.33 5.51 -1.05
N LEU A 251 9.86 5.46 -2.27
CA LEU A 251 9.98 4.27 -3.13
C LEU A 251 11.45 3.86 -3.38
N THR A 252 12.41 4.77 -3.22
CA THR A 252 13.84 4.50 -3.34
C THR A 252 14.52 4.17 -2.00
N GLY A 253 13.74 3.96 -0.93
CA GLY A 253 14.25 3.68 0.41
C GLY A 253 15.08 2.41 0.56
N GLY A 254 15.23 1.64 -0.49
CA GLY A 254 16.27 0.64 -0.62
C GLY A 254 16.17 -0.55 0.34
N TYR A 255 15.04 -1.20 0.40
CA TYR A 255 14.85 -2.30 1.35
C TYR A 255 14.83 -3.67 0.68
N GLY A 256 15.90 -3.99 -0.02
CA GLY A 256 16.06 -5.32 -0.61
C GLY A 256 16.85 -6.30 0.26
N TRP A 257 17.08 -6.02 1.55
CA TRP A 257 17.89 -6.88 2.41
C TRP A 257 17.24 -8.24 2.76
N TRP A 258 15.94 -8.40 2.52
CA TRP A 258 15.23 -9.68 2.51
C TRP A 258 15.20 -10.31 1.12
N TYR A 259 15.76 -9.63 0.14
CA TYR A 259 15.71 -9.92 -1.26
C TYR A 259 17.07 -10.44 -1.75
N ASP A 260 17.06 -11.52 -2.46
CA ASP A 260 18.28 -12.13 -3.01
C ASP A 260 18.33 -11.96 -4.54
N ALA A 261 19.13 -10.98 -4.98
CA ALA A 261 19.32 -10.70 -6.40
C ALA A 261 19.93 -11.88 -7.18
N GLU A 262 20.73 -12.74 -6.52
CA GLU A 262 21.31 -13.90 -7.16
C GLU A 262 20.24 -14.89 -7.61
N GLN A 263 19.07 -14.86 -6.97
CA GLN A 263 17.93 -15.69 -7.30
C GLN A 263 16.98 -15.06 -8.31
N GLY A 264 17.30 -13.86 -8.78
CA GLY A 264 16.63 -13.24 -9.91
C GLY A 264 15.22 -12.74 -9.67
N ALA A 265 14.86 -12.35 -8.43
CA ALA A 265 13.57 -11.72 -8.16
C ALA A 265 13.55 -10.24 -8.58
N LEU A 266 12.40 -9.72 -8.99
CA LEU A 266 12.14 -8.29 -9.14
C LEU A 266 11.87 -7.66 -7.78
N LEU A 267 12.25 -6.40 -7.59
CA LEU A 267 11.74 -5.56 -6.53
C LEU A 267 10.86 -4.48 -7.13
N ILE A 268 9.65 -4.32 -6.62
CA ILE A 268 8.75 -3.24 -6.99
C ILE A 268 8.40 -2.38 -5.79
N ALA A 269 8.19 -1.09 -6.03
CA ALA A 269 7.81 -0.13 -5.00
C ALA A 269 6.96 1.00 -5.60
N SER A 270 6.23 1.69 -4.74
CA SER A 270 5.53 2.93 -5.08
C SER A 270 5.61 3.89 -3.92
N ASN A 271 5.43 5.18 -4.16
CA ASN A 271 5.23 6.11 -3.07
C ASN A 271 3.81 5.99 -2.48
N GLN A 272 3.70 6.29 -1.20
CA GLN A 272 2.49 6.15 -0.42
C GLN A 272 1.99 7.52 0.04
N ILE A 273 0.95 8.01 -0.63
CA ILE A 273 0.31 9.30 -0.35
C ILE A 273 -1.20 9.13 -0.55
N PRO A 274 -2.03 9.43 0.47
CA PRO A 274 -1.66 9.81 1.84
C PRO A 274 -0.94 8.68 2.58
N TYR A 275 -0.41 8.94 3.75
CA TYR A 275 0.12 7.87 4.61
C TYR A 275 -1.05 7.11 5.24
N ASP A 276 -1.61 6.16 4.51
CA ASP A 276 -2.77 5.34 4.85
C ASP A 276 -2.39 3.93 5.32
N TRP A 277 -1.16 3.76 5.76
CA TRP A 277 -0.64 2.49 6.25
C TRP A 277 -0.74 1.33 5.26
N TRP A 278 -0.63 1.66 3.97
CA TRP A 278 -0.60 0.73 2.84
C TRP A 278 -1.89 -0.04 2.58
N THR A 279 -3.03 0.52 2.96
CA THR A 279 -4.32 -0.11 2.71
C THR A 279 -5.19 0.73 1.79
N GLY A 280 -5.57 1.90 2.26
CA GLY A 280 -6.48 2.80 1.59
C GLY A 280 -7.00 3.84 2.57
N TYR A 281 -7.99 4.58 2.18
CA TYR A 281 -8.49 5.74 2.92
C TYR A 281 -9.96 6.02 2.56
N HIS A 282 -10.55 6.96 3.30
CA HIS A 282 -11.94 7.35 3.09
C HIS A 282 -12.17 7.94 1.69
N GLU A 283 -13.20 7.49 0.98
CA GLU A 283 -13.46 7.85 -0.43
C GLU A 283 -13.72 9.34 -0.68
N LEU A 284 -14.08 10.10 0.35
CA LEU A 284 -14.24 11.55 0.26
C LEU A 284 -12.95 12.33 0.57
N LEU A 285 -11.88 11.66 0.95
CA LEU A 285 -10.59 12.32 1.16
C LEU A 285 -10.07 12.86 -0.19
N TRP A 286 -9.58 14.12 -0.16
CA TRP A 286 -9.14 14.90 -1.33
C TRP A 286 -10.23 15.36 -2.29
N THR A 287 -11.48 15.10 -1.99
CA THR A 287 -12.59 15.73 -2.68
C THR A 287 -12.84 17.14 -2.12
N ASP A 288 -13.75 17.90 -2.70
CA ASP A 288 -14.22 19.19 -2.19
C ASP A 288 -15.17 19.06 -0.98
N LYS A 289 -15.54 17.83 -0.61
CA LYS A 289 -16.45 17.55 0.52
C LYS A 289 -15.68 17.60 1.84
N PRO A 290 -16.20 18.29 2.85
CA PRO A 290 -15.53 18.37 4.15
C PRO A 290 -15.60 17.04 4.90
N LEU A 291 -14.53 16.70 5.63
CA LEU A 291 -14.44 15.58 6.57
C LEU A 291 -14.08 16.12 7.96
N GLN A 292 -14.93 16.95 8.55
CA GLN A 292 -14.66 17.64 9.81
C GLN A 292 -15.34 17.01 11.01
N LYS A 293 -16.53 16.46 10.84
CA LYS A 293 -17.35 15.90 11.91
C LYS A 293 -17.89 14.51 11.55
N LYS A 294 -18.40 13.77 12.55
CA LYS A 294 -18.91 12.38 12.40
C LYS A 294 -19.82 12.21 11.17
N GLU A 295 -20.78 13.11 11.01
CA GLU A 295 -21.77 13.04 9.92
C GLU A 295 -21.15 13.20 8.53
N ASP A 296 -19.99 13.85 8.41
CA ASP A 296 -19.28 13.96 7.14
C ASP A 296 -18.59 12.65 6.80
N TRP A 297 -17.93 12.02 7.77
CA TRP A 297 -17.29 10.71 7.60
C TRP A 297 -18.29 9.58 7.34
N GLN A 298 -19.50 9.67 7.86
CA GLN A 298 -20.55 8.69 7.63
C GLN A 298 -21.22 8.78 6.25
N LYS A 299 -20.89 9.79 5.43
CA LYS A 299 -21.39 9.94 4.05
C LYS A 299 -20.69 9.04 3.04
N GLY A 300 -19.63 8.35 3.44
CA GLY A 300 -18.85 7.47 2.60
C GLY A 300 -18.22 6.33 3.41
N VAL A 301 -17.35 5.57 2.76
CA VAL A 301 -16.65 4.42 3.32
C VAL A 301 -15.15 4.53 3.08
N VAL A 302 -14.37 3.76 3.83
CA VAL A 302 -12.95 3.53 3.52
C VAL A 302 -12.85 2.47 2.43
N ARG A 303 -12.00 2.74 1.42
CA ARG A 303 -11.74 1.83 0.30
C ARG A 303 -10.26 1.47 0.22
N PRO A 304 -9.92 0.29 -0.31
CA PRO A 304 -8.53 -0.20 -0.40
C PRO A 304 -7.76 0.42 -1.58
N PHE A 305 -7.87 1.73 -1.79
CA PHE A 305 -7.28 2.42 -2.94
C PHE A 305 -5.80 2.11 -3.14
N THR A 306 -5.01 2.13 -2.07
CA THR A 306 -3.57 1.86 -2.14
C THR A 306 -3.28 0.40 -2.46
N GLN A 307 -4.03 -0.55 -1.89
CA GLN A 307 -3.87 -1.96 -2.22
C GLN A 307 -4.28 -2.24 -3.67
N ASN A 308 -5.43 -1.70 -4.13
CA ASN A 308 -5.86 -1.82 -5.51
C ASN A 308 -4.81 -1.31 -6.50
N ARG A 309 -4.24 -0.14 -6.21
CA ARG A 309 -3.19 0.50 -7.01
C ARG A 309 -1.94 -0.38 -7.12
N LEU A 310 -1.47 -0.94 -5.99
CA LEU A 310 -0.29 -1.81 -5.97
C LEU A 310 -0.54 -3.15 -6.66
N LEU A 311 -1.73 -3.74 -6.51
CA LEU A 311 -2.09 -4.97 -7.21
C LEU A 311 -2.21 -4.74 -8.72
N SER A 312 -2.78 -3.61 -9.14
CA SER A 312 -2.81 -3.21 -10.55
C SER A 312 -1.39 -3.03 -11.12
N PHE A 313 -0.47 -2.45 -10.35
CA PHE A 313 0.94 -2.33 -10.74
C PHE A 313 1.62 -3.70 -10.84
N LEU A 314 1.39 -4.58 -9.88
CA LEU A 314 1.91 -5.96 -9.90
C LEU A 314 1.43 -6.71 -11.14
N ASP A 315 0.15 -6.60 -11.51
CA ASP A 315 -0.42 -7.23 -12.69
C ASP A 315 0.24 -6.74 -13.98
N TRP A 316 0.44 -5.43 -14.09
CA TRP A 316 1.17 -4.87 -15.23
C TRP A 316 2.63 -5.34 -15.28
N VAL A 317 3.33 -5.34 -14.15
CA VAL A 317 4.71 -5.86 -14.05
C VAL A 317 4.77 -7.32 -14.47
N ALA A 318 3.79 -8.13 -14.08
CA ALA A 318 3.72 -9.54 -14.44
C ALA A 318 3.65 -9.75 -15.97
N THR A 319 2.88 -8.93 -16.68
CA THR A 319 2.80 -8.99 -18.14
C THR A 319 4.11 -8.55 -18.83
N LYS A 320 4.81 -7.57 -18.23
CA LYS A 320 6.02 -6.96 -18.83
C LYS A 320 7.27 -7.81 -18.66
N TRP A 321 7.43 -8.51 -17.53
CA TRP A 321 8.65 -9.27 -17.18
C TRP A 321 8.44 -10.77 -16.95
N GLY A 322 7.22 -11.30 -17.17
CA GLY A 322 6.97 -12.74 -16.99
C GLY A 322 7.12 -13.17 -15.53
N VAL A 323 6.39 -12.50 -14.62
CA VAL A 323 6.40 -12.77 -13.18
C VAL A 323 5.63 -14.03 -12.84
N ASP A 324 6.10 -14.78 -11.85
CA ASP A 324 5.35 -15.83 -11.19
C ASP A 324 4.49 -15.24 -10.07
N LEU A 325 3.23 -14.99 -10.35
CA LEU A 325 2.28 -14.43 -9.39
C LEU A 325 2.00 -15.32 -8.18
N THR A 326 2.46 -16.57 -8.18
CA THR A 326 2.40 -17.43 -6.99
C THR A 326 3.55 -17.16 -6.00
N ARG A 327 4.56 -16.38 -6.40
CA ARG A 327 5.74 -16.04 -5.62
C ARG A 327 5.88 -14.53 -5.44
N VAL A 328 4.89 -13.93 -4.80
CA VAL A 328 4.87 -12.49 -4.48
C VAL A 328 5.02 -12.30 -2.98
N PHE A 329 5.86 -11.37 -2.58
CA PHE A 329 6.20 -11.08 -1.20
C PHE A 329 6.01 -9.61 -0.87
N THR A 330 5.68 -9.32 0.38
CA THR A 330 5.65 -7.94 0.89
C THR A 330 6.64 -7.78 2.03
N ALA A 331 7.31 -6.65 2.11
CA ALA A 331 8.20 -6.34 3.23
C ALA A 331 8.24 -4.85 3.53
N GLY A 332 8.34 -4.53 4.80
CA GLY A 332 8.48 -3.15 5.25
C GLY A 332 8.74 -3.00 6.73
N SER A 333 9.07 -1.78 7.13
CA SER A 333 9.30 -1.39 8.51
C SER A 333 8.30 -0.34 8.94
N SER A 334 7.91 -0.31 10.22
CA SER A 334 7.02 0.69 10.78
C SER A 334 5.67 0.72 10.03
N MET A 335 5.34 1.81 9.33
CA MET A 335 4.16 1.90 8.45
C MET A 335 4.15 0.78 7.40
N GLY A 336 5.30 0.50 6.75
CA GLY A 336 5.43 -0.62 5.82
C GLY A 336 5.34 -1.99 6.51
N GLY A 337 5.80 -2.07 7.76
CA GLY A 337 5.64 -3.26 8.61
C GLY A 337 4.19 -3.54 8.96
N ALA A 338 3.35 -2.51 9.10
CA ALA A 338 1.91 -2.67 9.26
C ALA A 338 1.24 -3.16 7.96
N GLY A 339 1.60 -2.54 6.83
CA GLY A 339 1.03 -2.90 5.53
C GLY A 339 1.36 -4.31 5.07
N SER A 340 2.56 -4.83 5.39
CA SER A 340 3.01 -6.13 4.89
C SER A 340 2.11 -7.30 5.32
N PRO A 341 1.83 -7.55 6.63
CA PRO A 341 0.88 -8.57 7.04
C PRO A 341 -0.54 -8.28 6.55
N MET A 342 -0.94 -6.99 6.54
CA MET A 342 -2.26 -6.59 6.06
C MET A 342 -2.50 -7.10 4.63
N PHE A 343 -1.53 -6.94 3.72
CA PHE A 343 -1.61 -7.50 2.37
C PHE A 343 -1.75 -9.03 2.38
N ALA A 344 -0.89 -9.74 3.12
CA ALA A 344 -0.89 -11.20 3.16
C ALA A 344 -2.17 -11.80 3.75
N ILE A 345 -2.81 -11.08 4.66
CA ILE A 345 -4.05 -11.50 5.32
C ILE A 345 -5.29 -11.16 4.47
N ARG A 346 -5.30 -10.03 3.76
CA ARG A 346 -6.44 -9.57 2.94
C ARG A 346 -6.40 -10.06 1.50
N HIS A 347 -5.20 -10.38 0.98
CA HIS A 347 -4.97 -10.89 -0.38
C HIS A 347 -4.14 -12.18 -0.37
N PRO A 348 -4.64 -13.26 0.28
CA PRO A 348 -3.89 -14.51 0.46
C PRO A 348 -3.64 -15.27 -0.84
N ASP A 349 -4.41 -15.01 -1.86
CA ASP A 349 -4.26 -15.52 -3.23
C ASP A 349 -3.13 -14.82 -4.00
N ARG A 350 -2.73 -13.64 -3.55
CA ARG A 350 -1.73 -12.79 -4.22
C ARG A 350 -0.40 -12.77 -3.48
N ILE A 351 -0.39 -12.87 -2.16
CA ILE A 351 0.82 -12.72 -1.33
C ILE A 351 1.18 -14.04 -0.66
N ALA A 352 2.34 -14.56 -1.02
CA ALA A 352 2.86 -15.81 -0.47
C ALA A 352 3.50 -15.63 0.91
N TRP A 353 4.19 -14.51 1.13
CA TRP A 353 4.92 -14.22 2.36
C TRP A 353 4.97 -12.73 2.66
N ALA A 354 4.85 -12.37 3.93
CA ALA A 354 5.00 -11.01 4.43
C ALA A 354 6.07 -10.92 5.50
N VAL A 355 6.90 -9.86 5.43
CA VAL A 355 7.91 -9.54 6.43
C VAL A 355 7.61 -8.18 7.05
N SER A 356 7.39 -8.16 8.36
CA SER A 356 7.06 -6.97 9.12
C SER A 356 8.14 -6.67 10.17
N TRP A 357 8.73 -5.49 10.10
CA TRP A 357 9.56 -4.97 11.18
C TRP A 357 8.80 -3.88 11.91
N VAL A 358 8.63 -4.05 13.20
CA VAL A 358 8.00 -3.08 14.11
C VAL A 358 6.70 -2.49 13.56
N GLY A 359 5.85 -3.36 13.00
CA GLY A 359 4.56 -2.98 12.43
C GLY A 359 3.47 -2.77 13.46
N VAL A 360 2.44 -2.00 13.09
CA VAL A 360 1.18 -1.86 13.84
C VAL A 360 0.18 -2.88 13.33
N HIS A 361 -0.26 -3.81 14.19
CA HIS A 361 -1.23 -4.86 13.88
C HIS A 361 -2.62 -4.63 14.50
N ASN A 362 -2.72 -3.62 15.36
CA ASN A 362 -3.97 -3.10 15.92
C ASN A 362 -3.82 -1.60 16.21
N PRO A 363 -4.34 -0.72 15.34
CA PRO A 363 -4.17 0.73 15.48
C PRO A 363 -4.73 1.32 16.77
N LEU A 364 -5.79 0.72 17.34
CA LEU A 364 -6.37 1.18 18.61
C LEU A 364 -5.40 1.04 19.79
N LYS A 365 -4.45 0.10 19.69
CA LYS A 365 -3.44 -0.17 20.73
C LYS A 365 -2.05 0.39 20.38
N SER A 366 -1.96 1.29 19.38
CA SER A 366 -0.72 1.98 19.01
C SER A 366 -0.69 3.40 19.57
N PRO A 367 0.05 3.66 20.67
CA PRO A 367 -0.04 4.95 21.37
C PRO A 367 0.44 6.13 20.55
N GLY A 368 1.49 5.95 19.74
CA GLY A 368 2.10 7.04 18.96
C GLY A 368 1.46 7.29 17.61
N PHE A 369 0.72 6.32 17.05
CA PHE A 369 0.29 6.39 15.65
C PHE A 369 -1.22 6.35 15.43
N ARG A 370 -2.02 6.14 16.47
CA ARG A 370 -3.48 6.14 16.36
C ARG A 370 -4.01 7.37 15.64
N GLY A 371 -3.52 8.58 15.97
CA GLY A 371 -3.95 9.82 15.33
C GLY A 371 -3.67 9.87 13.83
N SER A 372 -2.62 9.20 13.34
CA SER A 372 -2.36 9.15 11.90
C SER A 372 -3.35 8.27 11.15
N TYR A 373 -3.83 7.20 11.78
CA TYR A 373 -4.91 6.38 11.24
C TYR A 373 -6.23 7.16 11.20
N GLU A 374 -6.51 7.97 12.24
CA GLU A 374 -7.72 8.81 12.28
C GLU A 374 -7.81 9.79 11.10
N ASN A 375 -6.68 10.25 10.57
CA ASN A 375 -6.63 11.14 9.39
C ASN A 375 -7.11 10.46 8.09
N SER A 376 -6.99 9.14 7.99
CA SER A 376 -7.38 8.37 6.80
C SER A 376 -8.73 7.67 6.98
N TYR A 377 -9.12 7.36 8.22
CA TYR A 377 -10.24 6.48 8.52
C TYR A 377 -11.33 7.09 9.37
N GLY A 378 -11.12 8.30 9.88
CA GLY A 378 -11.98 8.91 10.92
C GLY A 378 -11.71 8.31 12.30
N LYS A 379 -12.19 8.99 13.33
CA LYS A 379 -12.04 8.52 14.71
C LYS A 379 -12.87 7.26 14.97
N PRO A 380 -12.50 6.41 15.95
CA PRO A 380 -13.27 5.20 16.29
C PRO A 380 -14.75 5.48 16.57
N GLU A 381 -15.04 6.57 17.29
CA GLU A 381 -16.39 6.98 17.62
C GLU A 381 -17.24 7.48 16.43
N TYR A 382 -16.62 7.62 15.24
CA TYR A 382 -17.34 7.98 14.01
C TYR A 382 -17.98 6.77 13.34
N GLU A 383 -17.60 5.54 13.74
CA GLU A 383 -18.20 4.30 13.29
C GLU A 383 -18.16 4.15 11.75
N VAL A 384 -17.10 4.68 11.14
CA VAL A 384 -16.87 4.57 9.70
C VAL A 384 -16.70 3.11 9.32
N LYS A 385 -17.22 2.73 8.17
CA LYS A 385 -17.13 1.36 7.65
C LYS A 385 -16.12 1.27 6.52
N PHE A 386 -15.54 0.08 6.39
CA PHE A 386 -14.85 -0.32 5.18
C PHE A 386 -15.88 -0.67 4.10
N GLU A 387 -15.48 -0.77 2.84
CA GLU A 387 -16.40 -0.99 1.71
C GLU A 387 -17.22 -2.29 1.79
N ASP A 388 -16.73 -3.29 2.52
CA ASP A 388 -17.43 -4.56 2.78
C ASP A 388 -18.44 -4.49 3.95
N GLY A 389 -18.58 -3.32 4.57
CA GLY A 389 -19.46 -3.08 5.72
C GLY A 389 -18.82 -3.35 7.08
N THR A 390 -17.61 -3.88 7.15
CA THR A 390 -16.86 -4.09 8.40
C THR A 390 -16.54 -2.73 9.05
N PRO A 391 -16.71 -2.57 10.38
CA PRO A 391 -16.20 -1.38 11.06
C PRO A 391 -14.70 -1.19 10.76
N VAL A 392 -14.30 0.00 10.35
CA VAL A 392 -12.95 0.22 9.83
C VAL A 392 -11.86 -0.12 10.86
N TRP A 393 -12.09 0.15 12.14
CA TRP A 393 -11.12 -0.14 13.20
C TRP A 393 -11.01 -1.64 13.54
N ASP A 394 -12.04 -2.43 13.26
CA ASP A 394 -11.99 -3.89 13.30
C ASP A 394 -11.29 -4.45 12.06
N TYR A 395 -11.55 -3.87 10.88
CA TYR A 395 -10.88 -4.26 9.64
C TYR A 395 -9.35 -4.11 9.75
N PHE A 396 -8.85 -3.06 10.40
CA PHE A 396 -7.41 -2.82 10.62
C PHE A 396 -6.82 -3.54 11.84
N ASN A 397 -7.61 -4.28 12.58
CA ASN A 397 -7.14 -5.15 13.65
C ASN A 397 -6.88 -6.56 13.11
N ASP A 398 -5.62 -6.87 12.79
CA ASP A 398 -5.23 -8.16 12.22
C ASP A 398 -5.64 -9.33 13.12
N ALA A 399 -5.51 -9.18 14.45
CA ALA A 399 -5.90 -10.22 15.40
C ALA A 399 -7.41 -10.47 15.38
N TRP A 400 -8.22 -9.42 15.33
CA TRP A 400 -9.67 -9.53 15.21
C TRP A 400 -10.07 -10.20 13.90
N TYR A 401 -9.45 -9.78 12.80
CA TYR A 401 -9.75 -10.32 11.48
C TYR A 401 -9.45 -11.82 11.37
N LEU A 402 -8.29 -12.26 11.88
CA LEU A 402 -7.92 -13.67 11.88
C LEU A 402 -8.90 -14.53 12.67
N ARG A 403 -9.34 -14.05 13.85
CA ARG A 403 -10.34 -14.76 14.69
C ARG A 403 -11.72 -14.77 14.05
N LYS A 404 -12.09 -13.70 13.34
CA LYS A 404 -13.38 -13.58 12.65
C LYS A 404 -13.46 -14.45 11.40
N HIS A 405 -12.33 -14.74 10.77
CA HIS A 405 -12.22 -15.47 9.51
C HIS A 405 -11.28 -16.68 9.64
N PRO A 406 -11.61 -17.67 10.51
CA PRO A 406 -10.76 -18.86 10.71
C PRO A 406 -10.63 -19.73 9.45
N GLU A 407 -11.63 -19.68 8.56
CA GLU A 407 -11.69 -20.41 7.29
C GLU A 407 -10.75 -19.86 6.21
N LYS A 408 -10.41 -18.56 6.26
CA LYS A 408 -9.57 -17.93 5.24
C LYS A 408 -8.11 -18.34 5.40
N GLU A 409 -7.46 -18.72 4.32
CA GLU A 409 -6.00 -18.90 4.31
C GLU A 409 -5.28 -17.56 4.30
N ILE A 410 -4.01 -17.55 4.70
CA ILE A 410 -3.13 -16.37 4.65
C ILE A 410 -1.75 -16.74 4.12
N GLY A 411 -0.94 -15.75 3.72
CA GLY A 411 0.49 -15.91 3.49
C GLY A 411 1.26 -16.28 4.76
N PHE A 412 2.51 -16.72 4.61
CA PHE A 412 3.42 -16.89 5.74
C PHE A 412 3.75 -15.50 6.33
N ILE A 413 3.65 -15.35 7.65
CA ILE A 413 3.91 -14.07 8.32
C ILE A 413 5.21 -14.17 9.13
N THR A 414 6.18 -13.34 8.79
CA THR A 414 7.36 -13.11 9.62
C THR A 414 7.27 -11.71 10.21
N PHE A 415 7.36 -11.57 11.55
CA PHE A 415 7.27 -10.25 12.14
C PHE A 415 8.14 -10.08 13.40
N SER A 416 8.40 -8.83 13.74
CA SER A 416 9.13 -8.46 14.96
C SER A 416 8.59 -7.19 15.57
N ASN A 417 8.60 -7.10 16.90
CA ASN A 417 8.28 -5.88 17.65
C ASN A 417 9.18 -5.75 18.88
N GLY A 418 9.54 -4.53 19.23
CA GLY A 418 10.27 -4.21 20.45
C GLY A 418 9.33 -4.00 21.63
N LYS A 419 9.64 -4.58 22.80
CA LYS A 419 8.85 -4.39 24.03
C LYS A 419 8.84 -2.94 24.52
N ASN A 420 9.93 -2.20 24.25
CA ASN A 420 10.08 -0.80 24.64
C ASN A 420 9.76 0.19 23.50
N ASP A 421 9.06 -0.24 22.44
CA ASP A 421 8.59 0.65 21.39
C ASP A 421 7.35 1.43 21.86
N GLY A 422 7.58 2.63 22.40
CA GLY A 422 6.52 3.48 22.92
C GLY A 422 5.58 4.05 21.85
N GLY A 423 5.98 4.01 20.57
CA GLY A 423 5.16 4.49 19.45
C GLY A 423 4.22 3.41 18.90
N ILE A 424 4.76 2.25 18.59
CA ILE A 424 4.01 1.11 18.06
C ILE A 424 3.15 0.46 19.16
N GLY A 425 3.73 0.23 20.33
CA GLY A 425 3.08 -0.42 21.47
C GLY A 425 3.20 -1.94 21.46
N TRP A 426 3.68 -2.51 22.58
CA TRP A 426 3.84 -3.96 22.73
C TRP A 426 2.50 -4.72 22.77
N PRO A 427 1.41 -4.24 23.45
CA PRO A 427 0.17 -5.01 23.62
C PRO A 427 -0.43 -5.54 22.32
N GLN A 428 -0.33 -4.76 21.23
CA GLN A 428 -0.89 -5.14 19.93
C GLN A 428 -0.08 -6.27 19.26
N ALA A 429 1.25 -6.31 19.44
CA ALA A 429 2.09 -7.38 18.90
C ALA A 429 1.85 -8.71 19.61
N ALA A 430 1.75 -8.69 20.95
CA ALA A 430 1.42 -9.86 21.75
C ALA A 430 0.01 -10.40 21.42
N GLU A 431 -0.96 -9.52 21.15
CA GLU A 431 -2.30 -9.91 20.72
C GLU A 431 -2.30 -10.56 19.33
N PHE A 432 -1.57 -9.99 18.40
CA PHE A 432 -1.44 -10.53 17.05
C PHE A 432 -0.78 -11.91 17.07
N PHE A 433 0.30 -12.07 17.83
CA PHE A 433 0.94 -13.37 18.03
C PHE A 433 -0.04 -14.42 18.57
N ARG A 434 -0.78 -14.10 19.65
CA ARG A 434 -1.79 -15.01 20.18
C ARG A 434 -2.85 -15.40 19.14
N ALA A 435 -3.33 -14.44 18.35
CA ALA A 435 -4.30 -14.72 17.30
C ALA A 435 -3.75 -15.67 16.21
N LEU A 436 -2.47 -15.51 15.83
CA LEU A 436 -1.81 -16.42 14.88
C LEU A 436 -1.69 -17.85 15.44
N GLN A 437 -1.38 -18.00 16.74
CA GLN A 437 -1.34 -19.28 17.42
C GLN A 437 -2.75 -19.92 17.51
N GLU A 438 -3.72 -19.18 18.02
CA GLU A 438 -5.11 -19.64 18.22
C GLU A 438 -5.78 -20.07 16.89
N THR A 439 -5.53 -19.32 15.81
CA THR A 439 -6.09 -19.59 14.50
C THR A 439 -5.20 -20.47 13.61
N LYS A 440 -4.11 -21.01 14.18
CA LYS A 440 -3.19 -21.97 13.54
C LYS A 440 -2.67 -21.41 12.20
N ARG A 441 -2.06 -20.20 12.24
CA ARG A 441 -1.52 -19.55 11.04
C ARG A 441 -0.02 -19.77 10.90
N PRO A 442 0.50 -19.91 9.67
CA PRO A 442 1.94 -20.04 9.46
C PRO A 442 2.64 -18.72 9.81
N HIS A 443 3.54 -18.76 10.81
CA HIS A 443 4.22 -17.55 11.27
C HIS A 443 5.56 -17.81 11.94
N LEU A 444 6.36 -16.74 12.00
CA LEU A 444 7.58 -16.62 12.80
C LEU A 444 7.57 -15.25 13.50
N PHE A 445 7.81 -15.23 14.79
CA PHE A 445 7.85 -14.01 15.58
C PHE A 445 9.14 -13.88 16.38
N VAL A 446 9.73 -12.67 16.42
CA VAL A 446 10.91 -12.35 17.22
C VAL A 446 10.70 -11.04 17.95
N TRP A 447 11.08 -10.99 19.23
CA TRP A 447 10.99 -9.75 20.01
C TRP A 447 12.21 -9.55 20.91
N GLY A 448 12.38 -8.34 21.43
CA GLY A 448 13.43 -7.96 22.35
C GLY A 448 13.10 -6.68 23.10
N GLN A 449 14.06 -6.20 23.89
CA GLN A 449 13.93 -4.98 24.68
C GLN A 449 14.20 -3.70 23.88
N SER A 450 14.46 -3.80 22.58
CA SER A 450 14.65 -2.62 21.74
C SER A 450 13.36 -1.78 21.64
N GLY A 451 13.50 -0.52 21.26
CA GLY A 451 12.41 0.32 20.79
C GLY A 451 12.09 0.03 19.32
N HIS A 452 12.00 1.08 18.52
CA HIS A 452 11.61 1.02 17.10
C HIS A 452 12.64 0.41 16.14
N GLY A 453 13.59 -0.36 16.63
CA GLY A 453 14.68 -0.98 15.86
C GLY A 453 14.72 -2.51 15.92
N GLN A 454 13.70 -3.17 16.46
CA GLN A 454 13.66 -4.63 16.53
C GLN A 454 13.58 -5.24 15.13
N ARG A 455 14.54 -6.14 14.81
CA ARG A 455 14.59 -6.80 13.50
C ARG A 455 13.90 -8.16 13.54
N ALA A 456 13.17 -8.49 12.49
CA ALA A 456 12.65 -9.83 12.28
C ALA A 456 13.77 -10.81 11.89
N ALA A 457 13.56 -12.08 12.23
CA ALA A 457 14.33 -13.18 11.69
C ALA A 457 13.68 -13.65 10.38
N MET A 458 14.45 -14.34 9.55
CA MET A 458 13.95 -15.03 8.37
C MET A 458 13.67 -16.50 8.70
N PRO A 459 12.64 -17.11 8.10
CA PRO A 459 12.39 -18.52 8.27
C PRO A 459 13.55 -19.35 7.73
N LEU A 460 13.62 -20.62 8.11
CA LEU A 460 14.68 -21.55 7.77
C LEU A 460 14.17 -22.61 6.80
N GLN A 461 15.07 -23.10 5.92
CA GLN A 461 14.84 -24.26 5.06
C GLN A 461 16.05 -25.19 5.12
N GLY A 462 15.84 -26.47 5.41
CA GLY A 462 16.92 -27.43 5.54
C GLY A 462 17.97 -27.07 6.60
N GLY A 463 17.62 -26.25 7.60
CA GLY A 463 18.55 -25.70 8.58
C GLY A 463 19.28 -24.44 8.11
N GLU A 464 19.03 -23.97 6.91
CA GLU A 464 19.53 -22.74 6.34
C GLU A 464 18.39 -21.71 6.19
N ARG A 465 18.78 -20.44 5.99
CA ARG A 465 17.81 -19.38 5.82
C ARG A 465 16.96 -19.61 4.56
N ILE A 466 15.64 -19.71 4.69
CA ILE A 466 14.75 -19.82 3.55
C ILE A 466 14.91 -18.61 2.64
N ASN A 467 15.10 -18.92 1.36
CA ASN A 467 14.89 -17.95 0.33
C ASN A 467 13.39 -17.72 0.12
N PRO A 468 12.94 -16.47 0.02
CA PRO A 468 11.53 -16.11 -0.25
C PRO A 468 10.93 -16.86 -1.43
N ILE A 469 11.68 -17.13 -2.48
CA ILE A 469 11.19 -17.82 -3.68
C ILE A 469 10.72 -19.26 -3.45
N GLY A 470 11.04 -19.85 -2.31
CA GLY A 470 10.56 -21.18 -1.92
C GLY A 470 9.13 -21.20 -1.39
N ILE A 471 8.56 -20.04 -1.06
CA ILE A 471 7.19 -19.93 -0.52
C ILE A 471 6.24 -19.49 -1.64
N ARG A 472 5.14 -20.24 -1.82
CA ARG A 472 4.19 -20.06 -2.94
C ARG A 472 2.75 -19.97 -2.45
N THR A 473 1.89 -19.27 -3.19
CA THR A 473 0.45 -19.21 -2.90
C THR A 473 -0.28 -20.51 -3.29
N ASP A 474 0.24 -21.25 -4.25
CA ASP A 474 -0.31 -22.51 -4.76
C ASP A 474 0.29 -23.76 -4.10
N GLN A 475 0.94 -23.63 -2.94
CA GLN A 475 1.56 -24.73 -2.22
C GLN A 475 1.21 -24.69 -0.74
N THR A 476 1.01 -25.89 -0.17
CA THR A 476 0.72 -26.03 1.27
C THR A 476 1.89 -25.59 2.14
N LEU A 477 1.58 -25.09 3.33
CA LEU A 477 2.52 -24.62 4.36
C LEU A 477 2.19 -25.31 5.69
N PRO A 478 3.18 -25.57 6.57
CA PRO A 478 2.91 -25.97 7.93
C PRO A 478 2.64 -24.74 8.81
N ALA A 479 1.59 -24.75 9.60
CA ALA A 479 1.49 -23.89 10.74
C ALA A 479 2.03 -24.63 11.97
N PHE A 480 3.07 -24.08 12.58
CA PHE A 480 3.61 -24.53 13.85
C PHE A 480 3.02 -23.72 14.99
N THR A 481 2.48 -24.41 16.02
CA THR A 481 1.92 -23.79 17.20
C THR A 481 2.33 -24.55 18.45
N ALA A 482 2.29 -23.89 19.61
CA ALA A 482 2.66 -24.48 20.90
C ALA A 482 4.03 -25.21 20.89
N CYS A 483 5.03 -24.62 20.22
CA CYS A 483 6.37 -25.20 20.18
C CYS A 483 7.06 -25.12 21.55
N SER A 484 7.62 -26.23 22.01
CA SER A 484 8.30 -26.30 23.31
C SER A 484 9.62 -25.52 23.41
N LEU A 485 10.08 -24.94 22.28
CA LEU A 485 11.24 -24.04 22.22
C LEU A 485 10.84 -22.57 22.15
N ASP A 486 9.54 -22.28 22.06
CA ASP A 486 9.06 -20.91 22.02
C ASP A 486 9.21 -20.24 23.38
N ASN A 487 9.57 -18.99 23.34
CA ASN A 487 9.61 -18.12 24.52
C ASN A 487 8.21 -17.59 24.86
N ASN A 488 8.04 -17.12 26.07
CA ASN A 488 6.79 -16.53 26.54
C ASN A 488 6.73 -15.05 26.18
N ALA A 489 5.87 -14.68 25.23
CA ALA A 489 5.66 -13.28 24.84
C ALA A 489 4.90 -12.45 25.91
N GLY A 490 4.35 -13.11 26.92
CA GLY A 490 3.61 -12.45 28.01
C GLY A 490 2.16 -12.09 27.63
N ASN A 491 1.52 -11.37 28.55
CA ASN A 491 0.10 -10.96 28.42
C ASN A 491 -0.13 -9.69 27.59
N GLY A 492 0.93 -8.99 27.20
CA GLY A 492 0.91 -7.71 26.50
C GLY A 492 1.51 -6.55 27.30
N GLU A 493 1.75 -6.74 28.60
CA GLU A 493 2.55 -5.78 29.36
C GLU A 493 4.03 -5.95 29.00
N PRO A 494 4.79 -4.87 28.77
CA PRO A 494 6.21 -4.96 28.36
C PRO A 494 7.10 -5.71 29.36
N THR A 495 6.73 -5.68 30.65
CA THR A 495 7.47 -6.33 31.74
C THR A 495 7.07 -7.77 31.99
N ASP A 496 5.99 -8.27 31.39
CA ASP A 496 5.52 -9.64 31.50
C ASP A 496 6.09 -10.55 30.42
N GLY A 497 6.31 -11.84 30.76
CA GLY A 497 6.96 -12.81 29.88
C GLY A 497 8.45 -12.57 29.69
N ASP A 498 9.05 -13.26 28.71
CA ASP A 498 10.48 -13.17 28.42
C ASP A 498 10.86 -11.80 27.86
N ALA A 499 11.95 -11.22 28.36
CA ALA A 499 12.44 -9.91 27.91
C ALA A 499 12.81 -9.89 26.43
N GLN A 500 13.36 -10.98 25.94
CA GLN A 500 13.58 -11.24 24.51
C GLN A 500 13.20 -12.68 24.20
N GLY A 501 12.78 -12.93 22.97
CA GLY A 501 12.35 -14.26 22.62
C GLY A 501 11.99 -14.41 21.15
N GLN A 502 11.53 -15.62 20.86
CA GLN A 502 11.11 -16.04 19.54
C GLN A 502 9.97 -17.05 19.62
N ALA A 503 9.23 -17.18 18.54
CA ALA A 503 8.33 -18.29 18.26
C ALA A 503 8.63 -18.86 16.88
N ASN A 504 8.75 -20.18 16.80
CA ASN A 504 9.02 -20.95 15.59
C ASN A 504 10.37 -20.67 14.88
N LEU A 505 11.30 -19.93 15.50
CA LEU A 505 12.55 -19.50 14.86
C LEU A 505 13.42 -20.67 14.38
N TYR A 506 13.42 -21.77 15.10
CA TYR A 506 14.27 -22.93 14.81
C TYR A 506 13.59 -24.00 13.96
N LEU A 507 12.30 -23.87 13.69
CA LEU A 507 11.55 -24.80 12.86
C LEU A 507 11.70 -24.46 11.39
N TYR A 508 11.82 -25.49 10.55
CA TYR A 508 11.81 -25.37 9.13
C TYR A 508 11.00 -26.49 8.45
N TRP A 509 10.69 -26.28 7.18
CA TRP A 509 10.11 -27.30 6.32
C TRP A 509 10.82 -27.30 4.95
N GLU A 510 10.65 -28.36 4.20
CA GLU A 510 11.20 -28.47 2.84
C GLU A 510 10.07 -28.35 1.83
N THR A 511 10.28 -27.48 0.83
CA THR A 511 9.27 -27.22 -0.22
C THR A 511 9.37 -28.15 -1.42
N ALA A 512 10.49 -28.88 -1.57
CA ALA A 512 10.77 -29.70 -2.75
C ALA A 512 10.06 -31.07 -2.74
N ASP A 513 9.71 -31.58 -1.55
CA ASP A 513 9.19 -32.94 -1.38
C ASP A 513 7.75 -33.00 -0.83
N ILE A 514 7.02 -31.91 -0.95
CA ILE A 514 5.63 -31.81 -0.50
C ILE A 514 4.73 -32.73 -1.33
N ILE A 515 3.86 -33.50 -0.64
CA ILE A 515 2.73 -34.21 -1.25
C ILE A 515 1.46 -33.59 -0.73
N ASP A 516 0.59 -33.16 -1.63
CA ASP A 516 -0.73 -32.59 -1.35
C ASP A 516 -1.74 -33.19 -2.33
N GLU A 517 -2.26 -34.37 -1.98
CA GLU A 517 -3.20 -35.17 -2.75
C GLU A 517 -4.52 -35.33 -1.96
N ASP A 518 -5.61 -35.70 -2.60
CA ASP A 518 -6.92 -35.78 -1.95
C ASP A 518 -6.93 -36.68 -0.69
N GLY A 519 -6.28 -37.84 -0.75
CA GLY A 519 -6.21 -38.80 0.37
C GLY A 519 -4.95 -38.69 1.23
N LYS A 520 -4.00 -37.83 0.89
CA LYS A 520 -2.66 -37.84 1.48
C LYS A 520 -2.01 -36.46 1.50
N TRP A 521 -1.42 -36.13 2.66
CA TRP A 521 -0.55 -34.98 2.80
C TRP A 521 0.78 -35.40 3.41
N GLU A 522 1.91 -34.94 2.86
CA GLU A 522 3.23 -35.19 3.42
C GLU A 522 4.14 -33.98 3.29
N MET A 523 4.98 -33.78 4.30
CA MET A 523 5.97 -32.72 4.35
C MET A 523 7.17 -33.12 5.21
N THR A 524 8.37 -32.78 4.79
CA THR A 524 9.55 -32.88 5.62
C THR A 524 9.71 -31.61 6.45
N VAL A 525 9.83 -31.79 7.76
CA VAL A 525 10.08 -30.73 8.75
C VAL A 525 11.34 -31.06 9.56
N GLY A 526 11.94 -30.07 10.20
CA GLY A 526 13.10 -30.29 11.05
C GLY A 526 13.45 -29.08 11.93
N LEU A 527 14.41 -29.27 12.82
CA LEU A 527 15.02 -28.22 13.61
C LEU A 527 16.34 -27.76 13.00
N ALA A 528 16.58 -26.46 13.04
CA ALA A 528 17.85 -25.86 12.66
C ALA A 528 19.00 -26.41 13.52
N LYS A 529 20.20 -26.52 12.93
CA LYS A 529 21.41 -27.01 13.61
C LYS A 529 21.73 -26.22 14.88
N ASN A 530 21.44 -24.91 14.88
CA ASN A 530 21.67 -24.01 16.01
C ASN A 530 20.51 -23.99 17.03
N ALA A 531 19.50 -24.85 16.90
CA ALA A 531 18.46 -24.98 17.91
C ALA A 531 19.06 -25.36 19.28
N PRO A 532 18.53 -24.83 20.40
CA PRO A 532 19.11 -25.04 21.73
C PRO A 532 18.96 -26.48 22.25
N LYS A 533 18.08 -27.29 21.64
CA LYS A 533 17.85 -28.71 21.94
C LYS A 533 17.88 -29.51 20.66
N ASP A 534 18.07 -30.82 20.79
CA ASP A 534 18.11 -31.74 19.63
C ASP A 534 16.72 -32.13 19.12
N GLU A 535 15.70 -31.91 19.94
CA GLU A 535 14.30 -32.12 19.58
C GLU A 535 13.37 -31.07 20.22
N CYS A 536 12.20 -30.90 19.66
CA CYS A 536 11.09 -30.16 20.24
C CYS A 536 9.76 -30.90 20.06
N VAL A 537 8.79 -30.46 20.84
CA VAL A 537 7.38 -30.85 20.68
C VAL A 537 6.62 -29.67 20.15
N VAL A 538 5.83 -29.88 19.11
CA VAL A 538 5.10 -28.81 18.40
C VAL A 538 3.79 -29.34 17.81
N ASP A 539 2.75 -28.54 17.80
CA ASP A 539 1.55 -28.83 17.06
C ASP A 539 1.75 -28.44 15.60
N VAL A 540 1.46 -29.37 14.67
CA VAL A 540 1.63 -29.15 13.22
C VAL A 540 0.27 -29.20 12.54
N THR A 541 -0.10 -28.14 11.86
CA THR A 541 -1.36 -28.03 11.10
C THR A 541 -1.03 -27.72 9.64
N PRO A 542 -1.36 -28.62 8.68
CA PRO A 542 -1.30 -28.28 7.26
C PRO A 542 -2.22 -27.10 6.94
N ARG A 543 -1.68 -26.11 6.29
CA ARG A 543 -2.41 -24.94 5.82
C ARG A 543 -2.25 -24.79 4.30
N ARG A 544 -3.17 -24.07 3.66
CA ARG A 544 -3.13 -23.81 2.23
C ARG A 544 -3.07 -25.08 1.36
N CYS A 545 -3.58 -26.20 1.88
CA CYS A 545 -3.65 -27.41 1.08
C CYS A 545 -4.49 -27.17 -0.17
N GLN A 546 -3.99 -27.59 -1.32
CA GLN A 546 -4.67 -27.44 -2.61
C GLN A 546 -5.67 -28.58 -2.83
N LYS A 547 -5.26 -29.81 -2.51
CA LYS A 547 -6.02 -31.02 -2.76
C LYS A 547 -6.44 -31.74 -1.47
N PHE A 548 -5.57 -31.83 -0.47
CA PHE A 548 -5.87 -32.45 0.81
C PHE A 548 -6.87 -31.60 1.60
N LYS A 549 -8.15 -32.01 1.62
CA LYS A 549 -9.24 -31.34 2.33
C LYS A 549 -9.97 -32.35 3.20
N ALA A 550 -9.88 -32.24 4.52
CA ALA A 550 -10.65 -33.06 5.43
C ALA A 550 -12.03 -32.42 5.70
N LYS A 551 -13.04 -33.25 5.93
CA LYS A 551 -14.37 -32.78 6.38
C LYS A 551 -14.35 -32.60 7.89
N PRO A 552 -15.12 -31.65 8.46
CA PRO A 552 -15.28 -31.55 9.90
C PRO A 552 -15.63 -32.91 10.54
N GLY A 553 -14.90 -33.27 11.59
CA GLY A 553 -15.04 -34.57 12.26
C GLY A 553 -14.38 -35.78 11.58
N GLU A 554 -13.78 -35.61 10.38
CA GLU A 554 -13.06 -36.68 9.68
C GLU A 554 -11.81 -37.08 10.46
N LYS A 555 -11.62 -38.39 10.64
CA LYS A 555 -10.44 -38.98 11.30
C LYS A 555 -9.37 -39.31 10.27
N CYS A 556 -8.15 -38.86 10.52
CA CYS A 556 -6.98 -39.14 9.69
C CYS A 556 -5.91 -39.83 10.53
N LYS A 557 -5.23 -40.81 9.95
CA LYS A 557 -4.03 -41.43 10.52
C LYS A 557 -2.81 -40.61 10.14
N TRP A 558 -1.86 -40.47 11.05
CA TRP A 558 -0.61 -39.79 10.74
C TRP A 558 0.60 -40.55 11.29
N VAL A 559 1.72 -40.39 10.61
CA VAL A 559 3.00 -41.00 10.96
C VAL A 559 4.09 -39.92 10.83
N ASN A 560 5.00 -39.90 11.77
CA ASN A 560 6.24 -39.15 11.77
C ASN A 560 7.44 -40.12 11.66
N THR A 561 8.23 -39.96 10.61
CA THR A 561 9.36 -40.85 10.33
C THR A 561 10.67 -40.05 10.35
N ALA A 562 11.65 -40.46 11.16
CA ALA A 562 13.01 -39.93 11.10
C ALA A 562 13.66 -40.44 9.80
N LEU A 563 14.02 -39.53 8.89
CA LEU A 563 14.51 -39.92 7.55
C LEU A 563 15.90 -40.53 7.55
N ALA A 564 16.77 -40.14 8.48
CA ALA A 564 18.13 -40.66 8.57
C ALA A 564 18.16 -42.15 8.86
N GLU A 565 17.27 -42.64 9.76
CA GLU A 565 17.19 -44.01 10.18
C GLU A 565 16.07 -44.80 9.52
N ASN A 566 15.23 -44.12 8.70
CA ASN A 566 13.99 -44.64 8.13
C ASN A 566 13.11 -45.31 9.21
N LYS A 567 13.00 -44.68 10.38
CA LYS A 567 12.32 -45.23 11.56
C LYS A 567 11.12 -44.39 11.92
N GLU A 568 9.98 -45.04 12.20
CA GLU A 568 8.82 -44.37 12.80
C GLU A 568 9.20 -43.86 14.19
N VAL A 569 9.03 -42.57 14.39
CA VAL A 569 9.26 -41.86 15.67
C VAL A 569 7.93 -41.76 16.44
N GLN A 570 6.85 -41.57 15.72
CA GLN A 570 5.55 -41.30 16.34
C GLN A 570 4.44 -41.56 15.31
N SER A 571 3.32 -42.08 15.77
CA SER A 571 2.09 -42.19 14.95
C SER A 571 0.85 -41.97 15.81
N GLY A 572 -0.27 -41.74 15.16
CA GLY A 572 -1.54 -41.50 15.86
C GLY A 572 -2.71 -41.22 14.92
N GLU A 573 -3.81 -40.85 15.53
CA GLU A 573 -4.99 -40.34 14.82
C GLU A 573 -5.21 -38.86 15.19
N ALA A 574 -5.67 -38.08 14.20
CA ALA A 574 -6.10 -36.70 14.38
C ALA A 574 -7.48 -36.51 13.75
N THR A 575 -8.33 -35.74 14.41
CA THR A 575 -9.68 -35.44 13.91
C THR A 575 -9.71 -34.00 13.40
N ALA A 576 -10.30 -33.81 12.22
CA ALA A 576 -10.51 -32.49 11.66
C ALA A 576 -11.45 -31.65 12.56
N ASP A 577 -11.07 -30.41 12.81
CA ASP A 577 -11.90 -29.47 13.55
C ASP A 577 -13.12 -28.99 12.73
N GLU A 578 -13.90 -28.08 13.29
CA GLU A 578 -15.11 -27.52 12.64
C GLU A 578 -14.83 -26.79 11.32
N THR A 579 -13.58 -26.37 11.09
CA THR A 579 -13.13 -25.73 9.85
C THR A 579 -12.48 -26.73 8.87
N GLY A 580 -12.38 -28.01 9.24
CA GLY A 580 -11.74 -29.08 8.43
C GLY A 580 -10.22 -29.11 8.58
N LEU A 581 -9.62 -28.44 9.55
CA LEU A 581 -8.18 -28.46 9.78
C LEU A 581 -7.77 -29.67 10.61
N ILE A 582 -6.79 -30.40 10.14
CA ILE A 582 -6.12 -31.47 10.88
C ILE A 582 -4.94 -30.88 11.65
N THR A 583 -4.94 -31.02 12.97
CA THR A 583 -3.80 -30.62 13.81
C THR A 583 -3.16 -31.84 14.44
N LEU A 584 -1.91 -32.10 14.12
CA LEU A 584 -1.09 -33.13 14.75
C LEU A 584 -0.52 -32.53 16.05
N ARG A 585 -1.11 -32.95 17.17
CA ARG A 585 -0.73 -32.41 18.47
C ARG A 585 0.54 -33.07 18.99
N LYS A 586 1.44 -32.24 19.54
CA LYS A 586 2.68 -32.70 20.18
C LYS A 586 3.55 -33.60 19.26
N ALA A 587 3.63 -33.25 17.98
CA ALA A 587 4.55 -33.90 17.07
C ALA A 587 5.99 -33.63 17.52
N VAL A 588 6.83 -34.66 17.55
CA VAL A 588 8.26 -34.55 17.87
C VAL A 588 9.00 -34.17 16.60
N VAL A 589 9.75 -33.06 16.66
CA VAL A 589 10.61 -32.62 15.53
C VAL A 589 12.05 -32.55 16.03
N THR A 590 12.96 -33.17 15.28
CA THR A 590 14.37 -33.30 15.65
C THR A 590 15.29 -32.47 14.75
N LYS A 591 16.58 -32.33 15.12
CA LYS A 591 17.63 -31.77 14.24
C LYS A 591 17.89 -32.61 12.99
N GLY A 592 17.48 -33.89 13.00
CA GLY A 592 17.31 -34.70 11.81
C GLY A 592 16.10 -34.23 10.99
N ARG A 593 15.95 -34.81 9.81
CA ARG A 593 14.78 -34.57 8.96
C ARG A 593 13.64 -35.50 9.36
N ASN A 594 12.47 -34.95 9.61
CA ASN A 594 11.28 -35.71 9.96
C ASN A 594 10.26 -35.65 8.82
N ARG A 595 9.85 -36.80 8.31
CA ARG A 595 8.78 -36.90 7.32
C ARG A 595 7.44 -37.07 8.04
N ILE A 596 6.58 -36.07 7.97
CA ILE A 596 5.20 -36.14 8.49
C ILE A 596 4.29 -36.54 7.34
N SER A 597 3.51 -37.62 7.52
CA SER A 597 2.53 -38.12 6.56
C SER A 597 1.16 -38.18 7.24
N ILE A 598 0.12 -37.66 6.58
CA ILE A 598 -1.29 -37.74 7.01
C ILE A 598 -2.06 -38.45 5.91
N ARG A 599 -2.93 -39.38 6.30
CA ARG A 599 -3.81 -40.14 5.40
C ARG A 599 -5.22 -40.18 5.93
N LYS A 600 -6.19 -39.99 5.04
CA LYS A 600 -7.61 -40.20 5.31
C LYS A 600 -7.93 -41.67 5.48
#